data_d04501954b70b0531789804151545d8e
#
_entry.id   d04501954b70b0531789804151545d8e
#
_cell.length_a   1.000
_cell.length_b   1.000
_cell.length_c   1.000
_cell.angle_alpha   90.00
_cell.angle_beta   90.00
_cell.angle_gamma   90.00
#
_symmetry.space_group_name_H-M   'P 1'
#
loop_
_entity.id
_entity.type
_entity.pdbx_description
1 polymer ?
#
loop_
_entity_poly.entity_id
_entity_poly.type
_entity_poly.pdbx_seq_one_letter_code
_entity_poly.pdbx_strand_id
1 'polypeptide(L)'
;MSVKDIIFIKDDSFSDYLSDWFCLPSTYVYHMNDRIRTPLYQIRKVHLSNKLERYIHLPAKGIWFDTGKLKPVVGADSRFVFISDVIMCMKKEFWEKLDRDFPQVPKVLIIMDSMNAHSFCIRYIRESLKSVKWDLVLSYDLDDCREFGFQYLGLTYYSDFPVLRENLPVTSDLFFVGMHKDKGEQRDQVIYEIYRRCREQKLRCDFTLFRGNPGEMPEGMHGRRLPYAEVLRRVRQSNCILEMVQSGQTRQSIRYFEAVTMDRKLLTNNPNVRELPYYDPEKMKIFSSPEEIDLEWIREPMAEGYHYQGEFSYALISETIDRHL
;
A
#
# COMPACT_ATOMS: atom_id res chain seq x y z
N MET A 1 4.41 -0.96 29.72
CA MET A 1 4.77 -1.91 28.65
C MET A 1 5.94 -1.31 27.90
N SER A 2 6.97 -2.07 27.60
CA SER A 2 8.07 -1.59 26.75
C SER A 2 7.58 -1.48 25.31
N VAL A 3 8.03 -0.44 24.59
CA VAL A 3 7.79 -0.31 23.15
C VAL A 3 8.64 -1.38 22.44
N LYS A 4 8.00 -2.18 21.59
CA LYS A 4 8.62 -3.26 20.83
C LYS A 4 8.94 -2.79 19.40
N ASP A 5 7.93 -2.32 18.70
CA ASP A 5 8.06 -1.84 17.32
C ASP A 5 8.16 -0.32 17.28
N ILE A 6 9.33 0.19 16.87
CA ILE A 6 9.53 1.60 16.59
C ILE A 6 9.51 1.79 15.08
N ILE A 7 8.36 2.23 14.56
CA ILE A 7 8.07 2.25 13.13
C ILE A 7 8.39 3.61 12.55
N PHE A 8 9.28 3.65 11.57
CA PHE A 8 9.63 4.86 10.84
C PHE A 8 8.75 4.99 9.60
N ILE A 9 8.02 6.09 9.53
CA ILE A 9 7.22 6.45 8.36
C ILE A 9 7.58 7.83 7.85
N LYS A 10 7.37 8.05 6.57
CA LYS A 10 7.68 9.33 5.93
C LYS A 10 6.74 10.44 6.39
N ASP A 11 5.45 10.17 6.30
CA ASP A 11 4.33 11.05 6.65
C ASP A 11 3.08 10.21 6.94
N ASP A 12 1.94 10.84 7.12
CA ASP A 12 0.68 10.16 7.42
C ASP A 12 0.07 9.39 6.24
N SER A 13 0.76 9.24 5.11
CA SER A 13 0.20 8.59 3.90
C SER A 13 -0.17 7.13 4.12
N PHE A 14 0.47 6.44 5.08
CA PHE A 14 0.21 5.06 5.43
C PHE A 14 -0.59 4.89 6.73
N SER A 15 -0.91 5.97 7.44
CA SER A 15 -1.55 5.90 8.76
C SER A 15 -2.90 5.19 8.70
N ASP A 16 -3.68 5.41 7.64
CA ASP A 16 -4.96 4.74 7.46
C ASP A 16 -4.78 3.23 7.20
N TYR A 17 -3.79 2.85 6.40
CA TYR A 17 -3.57 1.45 6.01
C TYR A 17 -2.97 0.60 7.12
N LEU A 18 -2.10 1.18 7.95
CA LEU A 18 -1.33 0.49 8.99
C LEU A 18 -1.93 0.72 10.39
N SER A 19 -3.16 1.24 10.46
CA SER A 19 -3.77 1.69 11.73
C SER A 19 -3.82 0.60 12.79
N ASP A 20 -4.10 -0.65 12.43
CA ASP A 20 -4.15 -1.78 13.38
C ASP A 20 -2.82 -1.95 14.12
N TRP A 21 -1.72 -1.87 13.38
CA TRP A 21 -0.38 -2.00 13.94
C TRP A 21 0.03 -0.75 14.73
N PHE A 22 -0.26 0.44 14.19
CA PHE A 22 0.08 1.70 14.83
C PHE A 22 -0.64 1.92 16.17
N CYS A 23 -1.83 1.33 16.33
CA CYS A 23 -2.62 1.43 17.56
C CYS A 23 -2.23 0.39 18.63
N LEU A 24 -1.32 -0.55 18.35
CA LEU A 24 -0.86 -1.50 19.35
C LEU A 24 -0.12 -0.77 20.49
N PRO A 25 -0.38 -1.12 21.76
CA PRO A 25 0.30 -0.49 22.92
C PRO A 25 1.83 -0.67 22.92
N SER A 26 2.34 -1.67 22.20
CA SER A 26 3.76 -1.97 22.04
C SER A 26 4.40 -1.26 20.85
N THR A 27 3.68 -0.38 20.16
CA THR A 27 4.15 0.31 18.96
C THR A 27 4.35 1.79 19.21
N TYR A 28 5.45 2.32 18.67
CA TYR A 28 5.74 3.75 18.61
C TYR A 28 5.99 4.16 17.17
N VAL A 29 5.24 5.14 16.66
CA VAL A 29 5.39 5.64 15.29
C VAL A 29 6.26 6.89 15.28
N TYR A 30 7.39 6.82 14.56
CA TYR A 30 8.30 7.94 14.36
C TYR A 30 8.07 8.56 12.98
N HIS A 31 7.52 9.77 12.96
CA HIS A 31 7.28 10.52 11.72
C HIS A 31 8.54 11.28 11.31
N MET A 32 9.11 10.93 10.15
CA MET A 32 10.29 11.60 9.59
C MET A 32 10.03 13.05 9.16
N ASN A 33 8.82 13.31 8.70
CA ASN A 33 8.36 14.63 8.30
C ASN A 33 7.28 15.14 9.25
N ASP A 34 7.64 15.30 10.54
CA ASP A 34 6.78 16.08 11.43
C ASP A 34 6.36 17.37 10.72
N ARG A 35 5.06 17.67 10.72
CA ARG A 35 4.47 18.87 10.11
C ARG A 35 4.96 20.13 10.84
N ILE A 36 6.25 20.40 10.76
CA ILE A 36 6.84 21.66 11.19
C ILE A 36 6.36 22.71 10.17
N ARG A 37 5.22 23.32 10.41
CA ARG A 37 4.67 24.44 9.62
C ARG A 37 5.46 25.75 9.84
N THR A 38 6.77 25.67 10.00
CA THR A 38 7.65 26.81 10.29
C THR A 38 8.53 27.11 9.07
N PRO A 39 9.12 28.29 8.97
CA PRO A 39 10.15 28.58 7.97
C PRO A 39 11.27 27.54 7.92
N LEU A 40 11.60 26.93 9.07
CA LEU A 40 12.56 25.83 9.18
C LEU A 40 12.17 24.60 8.34
N TYR A 41 10.88 24.34 8.12
CA TYR A 41 10.45 23.25 7.24
C TYR A 41 10.92 23.45 5.80
N GLN A 42 10.84 24.66 5.27
CA GLN A 42 11.28 24.94 3.90
C GLN A 42 12.81 24.81 3.81
N ILE A 43 13.55 25.28 4.80
CA ILE A 43 15.01 25.13 4.88
C ILE A 43 15.37 23.63 4.93
N ARG A 44 14.72 22.86 5.79
CA ARG A 44 14.89 21.40 5.88
C ARG A 44 14.62 20.71 4.54
N LYS A 45 13.50 21.05 3.89
CA LYS A 45 13.11 20.48 2.60
C LYS A 45 14.15 20.73 1.51
N VAL A 46 14.72 21.93 1.46
CA VAL A 46 15.81 22.28 0.54
C VAL A 46 17.08 21.54 0.92
N HIS A 47 17.47 21.56 2.20
CA HIS A 47 18.70 20.94 2.71
C HIS A 47 18.72 19.41 2.52
N LEU A 48 17.58 18.74 2.66
CA LEU A 48 17.43 17.29 2.46
C LEU A 48 17.01 16.90 1.03
N SER A 49 16.94 17.86 0.10
CA SER A 49 16.47 17.62 -1.26
C SER A 49 17.39 16.68 -2.04
N ASN A 50 16.88 15.51 -2.43
CA ASN A 50 17.57 14.57 -3.29
C ASN A 50 17.87 15.14 -4.71
N LYS A 51 17.06 16.11 -5.16
CA LYS A 51 17.31 16.80 -6.44
C LYS A 51 18.53 17.72 -6.33
N LEU A 52 18.59 18.50 -5.24
CA LEU A 52 19.71 19.43 -5.01
C LEU A 52 21.02 18.69 -4.76
N GLU A 53 20.96 17.55 -4.06
CA GLU A 53 22.12 16.73 -3.70
C GLU A 53 22.87 16.19 -4.93
N ARG A 54 22.21 16.09 -6.08
CA ARG A 54 22.85 15.70 -7.35
C ARG A 54 23.86 16.76 -7.86
N TYR A 55 23.70 18.01 -7.43
CA TYR A 55 24.51 19.14 -7.90
C TYR A 55 25.39 19.69 -6.80
N ILE A 56 24.91 19.73 -5.56
CA ILE A 56 25.59 20.35 -4.42
C ILE A 56 25.39 19.46 -3.18
N HIS A 57 26.49 18.97 -2.63
CA HIS A 57 26.47 18.29 -1.34
C HIS A 57 26.43 19.32 -0.21
N LEU A 58 25.30 19.41 0.48
CA LEU A 58 25.15 20.26 1.68
C LEU A 58 25.54 19.45 2.93
N PRO A 59 26.49 19.94 3.75
CA PRO A 59 26.97 19.21 4.94
C PRO A 59 25.96 19.28 6.11
N ALA A 60 26.26 18.53 7.18
CA ALA A 60 25.54 18.60 8.46
C ALA A 60 24.04 18.23 8.41
N LYS A 61 23.62 17.36 7.51
CA LYS A 61 22.21 16.91 7.40
C LYS A 61 21.72 16.22 8.67
N GLY A 62 22.63 15.69 9.48
CA GLY A 62 22.33 15.05 10.76
C GLY A 62 21.59 15.95 11.77
N ILE A 63 21.65 17.27 11.64
CA ILE A 63 20.93 18.21 12.51
C ILE A 63 19.39 18.06 12.41
N TRP A 64 18.90 17.54 11.29
CA TRP A 64 17.47 17.35 11.06
C TRP A 64 16.91 16.04 11.64
N PHE A 65 17.77 15.19 12.17
CA PHE A 65 17.39 13.90 12.71
C PHE A 65 17.60 13.87 14.23
N ASP A 66 16.50 13.92 14.97
CA ASP A 66 16.50 13.90 16.42
C ASP A 66 16.30 12.47 16.96
N THR A 67 17.40 11.74 17.07
CA THR A 67 17.42 10.40 17.69
C THR A 67 17.22 10.45 19.21
N GLY A 68 17.37 11.64 19.83
CA GLY A 68 17.12 11.83 21.26
C GLY A 68 15.69 11.52 21.68
N LYS A 69 14.71 11.73 20.79
CA LYS A 69 13.31 11.36 20.98
C LYS A 69 13.08 9.85 21.13
N LEU A 70 14.01 9.03 20.65
CA LEU A 70 13.93 7.58 20.73
C LEU A 70 14.41 7.04 22.08
N LYS A 71 15.29 7.75 22.79
CA LYS A 71 15.87 7.30 24.06
C LYS A 71 14.84 6.89 25.11
N PRO A 72 13.73 7.64 25.32
CA PRO A 72 12.73 7.27 26.33
C PRO A 72 11.85 6.10 25.91
N VAL A 73 11.83 5.71 24.62
CA VAL A 73 10.94 4.66 24.09
C VAL A 73 11.67 3.36 23.76
N VAL A 74 12.98 3.41 23.49
CA VAL A 74 13.80 2.24 23.21
C VAL A 74 14.01 1.44 24.50
N GLY A 75 13.63 0.17 24.47
CA GLY A 75 13.86 -0.81 25.54
C GLY A 75 14.68 -2.01 25.04
N ALA A 76 14.87 -3.01 25.88
CA ALA A 76 15.69 -4.20 25.57
C ALA A 76 15.15 -5.00 24.37
N ASP A 77 13.83 -5.09 24.24
CA ASP A 77 13.15 -5.86 23.19
C ASP A 77 12.73 -5.00 21.98
N SER A 78 13.20 -3.75 21.93
CA SER A 78 12.84 -2.83 20.85
C SER A 78 13.57 -3.17 19.56
N ARG A 79 12.89 -2.92 18.44
CA ARG A 79 13.44 -2.98 17.08
C ARG A 79 12.98 -1.78 16.26
N PHE A 80 13.82 -1.36 15.34
CA PHE A 80 13.51 -0.30 14.39
C PHE A 80 12.92 -0.89 13.13
N VAL A 81 11.73 -0.45 12.76
CA VAL A 81 11.02 -0.93 11.58
C VAL A 81 10.87 0.20 10.58
N PHE A 82 11.35 0.00 9.37
CA PHE A 82 11.32 0.98 8.30
C PHE A 82 10.37 0.52 7.19
N ILE A 83 9.32 1.29 6.93
CA ILE A 83 8.47 1.09 5.76
C ILE A 83 9.20 1.67 4.54
N SER A 84 9.24 0.94 3.45
CA SER A 84 10.12 1.21 2.30
C SER A 84 10.09 2.64 1.74
N ASP A 85 8.95 3.32 1.82
CA ASP A 85 8.82 4.70 1.33
C ASP A 85 9.61 5.72 2.17
N VAL A 86 9.87 5.40 3.45
CA VAL A 86 10.66 6.28 4.33
C VAL A 86 12.14 6.31 3.94
N ILE A 87 12.65 5.25 3.30
CA ILE A 87 14.07 5.12 2.95
C ILE A 87 14.55 6.29 2.07
N MET A 88 13.71 6.78 1.18
CA MET A 88 14.04 7.96 0.36
C MET A 88 14.29 9.25 1.15
N CYS A 89 13.80 9.32 2.40
CA CYS A 89 14.00 10.46 3.29
C CYS A 89 15.26 10.31 4.15
N MET A 90 15.82 9.10 4.23
CA MET A 90 17.00 8.82 5.04
C MET A 90 18.27 9.33 4.35
N LYS A 91 19.21 9.77 5.17
CA LYS A 91 20.53 10.23 4.74
C LYS A 91 21.59 9.43 5.51
N LYS A 92 22.80 9.41 4.97
CA LYS A 92 23.93 8.70 5.59
C LYS A 92 24.09 9.09 7.06
N GLU A 93 24.01 10.38 7.36
CA GLU A 93 24.16 10.92 8.71
C GLU A 93 23.05 10.45 9.67
N PHE A 94 21.86 10.10 9.16
CA PHE A 94 20.82 9.50 9.98
C PHE A 94 21.21 8.08 10.42
N TRP A 95 21.70 7.26 9.49
CA TRP A 95 22.12 5.89 9.78
C TRP A 95 23.29 5.87 10.76
N GLU A 96 24.33 6.69 10.51
CA GLU A 96 25.49 6.83 11.41
C GLU A 96 25.08 7.26 12.82
N LYS A 97 24.10 8.13 12.93
CA LYS A 97 23.59 8.59 14.23
C LYS A 97 22.78 7.52 14.93
N LEU A 98 21.94 6.80 14.18
CA LEU A 98 21.13 5.72 14.72
C LEU A 98 22.02 4.57 15.22
N ASP A 99 23.01 4.16 14.43
CA ASP A 99 23.96 3.10 14.78
C ASP A 99 24.82 3.46 15.99
N ARG A 100 25.23 4.71 16.09
CA ARG A 100 26.00 5.19 17.24
C ARG A 100 25.16 5.22 18.52
N ASP A 101 23.93 5.72 18.42
CA ASP A 101 23.08 5.98 19.59
C ASP A 101 22.36 4.69 20.05
N PHE A 102 22.15 3.71 19.14
CA PHE A 102 21.41 2.45 19.39
C PHE A 102 22.05 1.26 18.66
N PRO A 103 23.30 0.90 18.94
CA PRO A 103 24.05 -0.11 18.18
C PRO A 103 23.49 -1.53 18.28
N GLN A 104 22.72 -1.83 19.34
CA GLN A 104 22.18 -3.17 19.61
C GLN A 104 20.71 -3.34 19.15
N VAL A 105 20.05 -2.27 18.67
CA VAL A 105 18.65 -2.36 18.28
C VAL A 105 18.55 -2.89 16.85
N PRO A 106 17.87 -4.04 16.63
CA PRO A 106 17.72 -4.62 15.30
C PRO A 106 16.99 -3.68 14.34
N LYS A 107 17.38 -3.73 13.07
CA LYS A 107 16.78 -2.96 11.98
C LYS A 107 16.03 -3.88 11.02
N VAL A 108 14.75 -3.63 10.86
CA VAL A 108 13.84 -4.36 9.97
C VAL A 108 13.42 -3.44 8.82
N LEU A 109 13.56 -3.90 7.60
CA LEU A 109 13.02 -3.23 6.41
C LEU A 109 11.80 -3.98 5.90
N ILE A 110 10.70 -3.26 5.69
CA ILE A 110 9.49 -3.80 5.05
C ILE A 110 9.33 -3.15 3.68
N ILE A 111 9.44 -3.96 2.64
CA ILE A 111 9.32 -3.52 1.25
C ILE A 111 7.87 -3.69 0.81
N MET A 112 7.22 -2.56 0.50
CA MET A 112 5.81 -2.47 0.14
C MET A 112 5.57 -2.36 -1.38
N ASP A 113 6.63 -2.27 -2.20
CA ASP A 113 6.60 -2.28 -3.65
C ASP A 113 7.50 -3.40 -4.18
N SER A 114 7.20 -3.97 -5.37
CA SER A 114 8.11 -4.93 -6.00
C SER A 114 9.44 -4.28 -6.36
N MET A 115 10.54 -4.97 -6.12
CA MET A 115 11.89 -4.54 -6.49
C MET A 115 12.07 -4.38 -8.00
N ASN A 116 11.19 -5.00 -8.80
CA ASN A 116 11.13 -4.90 -10.25
C ASN A 116 10.18 -3.79 -10.75
N ALA A 117 9.48 -3.10 -9.83
CA ALA A 117 8.65 -1.96 -10.21
C ALA A 117 9.51 -0.77 -10.66
N HIS A 118 9.03 -0.04 -11.67
CA HIS A 118 9.65 1.22 -12.11
C HIS A 118 9.32 2.38 -11.16
N SER A 119 9.46 2.14 -9.85
CA SER A 119 9.22 3.15 -8.82
C SER A 119 10.50 3.90 -8.48
N PHE A 120 10.37 5.22 -8.29
CA PHE A 120 11.49 6.07 -7.85
C PHE A 120 12.07 5.62 -6.50
N CYS A 121 11.26 5.01 -5.64
CA CYS A 121 11.67 4.54 -4.32
C CYS A 121 12.64 3.36 -4.40
N ILE A 122 12.50 2.48 -5.39
CA ILE A 122 13.29 1.24 -5.52
C ILE A 122 14.79 1.53 -5.59
N ARG A 123 15.20 2.60 -6.25
CA ARG A 123 16.61 2.99 -6.28
C ARG A 123 17.18 3.20 -4.86
N TYR A 124 16.45 3.91 -4.00
CA TYR A 124 16.89 4.18 -2.62
C TYR A 124 16.88 2.93 -1.77
N ILE A 125 15.92 2.03 -2.00
CA ILE A 125 15.89 0.72 -1.34
C ILE A 125 17.13 -0.08 -1.72
N ARG A 126 17.45 -0.20 -3.01
CA ARG A 126 18.65 -0.89 -3.51
C ARG A 126 19.95 -0.29 -2.94
N GLU A 127 20.03 1.03 -2.81
CA GLU A 127 21.16 1.73 -2.19
C GLU A 127 21.25 1.40 -0.70
N SER A 128 20.13 1.37 0.03
CA SER A 128 20.09 1.04 1.47
C SER A 128 20.47 -0.42 1.75
N LEU A 129 20.03 -1.36 0.89
CA LEU A 129 20.41 -2.79 1.01
C LEU A 129 21.93 -3.02 0.92
N LYS A 130 22.67 -2.10 0.27
CA LYS A 130 24.13 -2.18 0.16
C LYS A 130 24.88 -1.46 1.27
N SER A 131 24.27 -0.44 1.89
CA SER A 131 24.95 0.52 2.79
C SER A 131 24.50 0.43 4.25
N VAL A 132 23.34 -0.17 4.51
CA VAL A 132 22.80 -0.36 5.86
C VAL A 132 22.83 -1.83 6.21
N LYS A 133 23.26 -2.17 7.42
CA LYS A 133 23.12 -3.52 7.94
C LYS A 133 21.68 -3.72 8.38
N TRP A 134 20.93 -4.47 7.59
CA TRP A 134 19.60 -4.92 7.94
C TRP A 134 19.67 -6.26 8.67
N ASP A 135 18.99 -6.40 9.79
CA ASP A 135 18.89 -7.67 10.52
C ASP A 135 17.77 -8.54 9.95
N LEU A 136 16.72 -7.90 9.37
CA LEU A 136 15.64 -8.58 8.67
C LEU A 136 15.12 -7.71 7.53
N VAL A 137 14.88 -8.34 6.37
CA VAL A 137 14.18 -7.69 5.24
C VAL A 137 12.95 -8.53 4.89
N LEU A 138 11.79 -7.91 4.94
CA LEU A 138 10.51 -8.50 4.60
C LEU A 138 9.99 -7.92 3.29
N SER A 139 9.47 -8.76 2.42
CA SER A 139 8.72 -8.35 1.22
C SER A 139 7.40 -9.11 1.12
N TYR A 140 6.37 -8.48 0.64
CA TYR A 140 5.11 -9.13 0.32
C TYR A 140 5.12 -9.74 -1.10
N ASP A 141 6.18 -9.50 -1.89
CA ASP A 141 6.36 -10.06 -3.22
C ASP A 141 7.21 -11.33 -3.15
N LEU A 142 6.61 -12.47 -3.51
CA LEU A 142 7.29 -13.77 -3.47
C LEU A 142 8.46 -13.87 -4.46
N ASP A 143 8.39 -13.15 -5.58
CA ASP A 143 9.47 -13.15 -6.56
C ASP A 143 10.67 -12.38 -6.01
N ASP A 144 10.45 -11.25 -5.33
CA ASP A 144 11.51 -10.54 -4.61
C ASP A 144 12.12 -11.42 -3.50
N CYS A 145 11.30 -12.18 -2.78
CA CYS A 145 11.79 -13.10 -1.74
C CYS A 145 12.71 -14.19 -2.34
N ARG A 146 12.35 -14.74 -3.49
CA ARG A 146 13.16 -15.76 -4.20
C ARG A 146 14.45 -15.17 -4.78
N GLU A 147 14.36 -14.00 -5.41
CA GLU A 147 15.48 -13.35 -6.09
C GLU A 147 16.50 -12.76 -5.13
N PHE A 148 16.05 -12.10 -4.06
CA PHE A 148 16.91 -11.34 -3.15
C PHE A 148 17.12 -12.03 -1.79
N GLY A 149 16.47 -13.16 -1.52
CA GLY A 149 16.56 -13.87 -0.24
C GLY A 149 15.82 -13.17 0.91
N PHE A 150 14.82 -12.33 0.60
CA PHE A 150 13.99 -11.69 1.61
C PHE A 150 13.02 -12.68 2.24
N GLN A 151 12.59 -12.41 3.47
CA GLN A 151 11.53 -13.18 4.10
C GLN A 151 10.16 -12.70 3.61
N TYR A 152 9.25 -13.65 3.44
CA TYR A 152 7.89 -13.31 3.00
C TYR A 152 7.07 -12.69 4.12
N LEU A 153 6.54 -11.51 3.90
CA LEU A 153 5.72 -10.78 4.88
C LEU A 153 4.35 -11.45 5.13
N GLY A 154 3.88 -12.27 4.19
CA GLY A 154 2.52 -12.81 4.22
C GLY A 154 1.51 -11.91 3.51
N LEU A 155 0.24 -12.29 3.61
CA LEU A 155 -0.90 -11.54 3.05
C LEU A 155 -1.39 -10.47 4.05
N THR A 156 -0.47 -9.69 4.61
CA THR A 156 -0.78 -8.60 5.54
C THR A 156 -0.86 -7.29 4.76
N TYR A 157 -2.05 -6.85 4.42
CA TYR A 157 -2.23 -5.60 3.68
C TYR A 157 -3.56 -4.90 3.99
N TYR A 158 -4.15 -5.15 5.15
CA TYR A 158 -5.45 -4.57 5.44
C TYR A 158 -5.68 -4.31 6.93
N SER A 159 -6.12 -3.11 7.26
CA SER A 159 -6.48 -2.71 8.64
C SER A 159 -7.99 -2.76 8.85
N ASP A 160 -8.43 -2.90 10.10
CA ASP A 160 -9.84 -2.79 10.47
C ASP A 160 -10.28 -1.32 10.45
N PHE A 161 -10.99 -0.92 9.42
CA PHE A 161 -11.51 0.44 9.29
C PHE A 161 -12.92 0.56 9.87
N PRO A 162 -13.23 1.68 10.55
CA PRO A 162 -14.56 1.91 11.12
C PRO A 162 -15.70 1.78 10.10
N VAL A 163 -15.46 2.16 8.84
CA VAL A 163 -16.42 2.05 7.74
C VAL A 163 -16.90 0.62 7.49
N LEU A 164 -16.11 -0.40 7.90
CA LEU A 164 -16.50 -1.81 7.78
C LEU A 164 -17.73 -2.17 8.63
N ARG A 165 -18.00 -1.39 9.64
CA ARG A 165 -19.12 -1.59 10.56
C ARG A 165 -20.36 -0.77 10.21
N GLU A 166 -20.29 0.10 9.20
CA GLU A 166 -21.42 0.91 8.74
C GLU A 166 -22.40 0.02 7.95
N ASN A 167 -23.68 0.16 8.17
CA ASN A 167 -24.70 -0.49 7.34
C ASN A 167 -25.00 0.40 6.13
N LEU A 168 -24.39 0.10 5.00
CA LEU A 168 -24.48 0.89 3.76
C LEU A 168 -25.29 0.15 2.68
N PRO A 169 -26.29 0.78 2.08
CA PRO A 169 -27.03 0.16 0.97
C PRO A 169 -26.14 0.05 -0.29
N VAL A 170 -26.33 -1.00 -1.05
CA VAL A 170 -25.67 -1.17 -2.35
C VAL A 170 -26.25 -0.18 -3.37
N THR A 171 -25.42 0.69 -3.91
CA THR A 171 -25.81 1.75 -4.87
C THR A 171 -25.19 1.55 -6.26
N SER A 172 -24.16 0.72 -6.39
CA SER A 172 -23.51 0.38 -7.67
C SER A 172 -23.37 -1.12 -7.87
N ASP A 173 -23.37 -1.54 -9.12
CA ASP A 173 -23.17 -2.93 -9.49
C ASP A 173 -21.68 -3.21 -9.67
N LEU A 174 -20.93 -2.26 -10.26
CA LEU A 174 -19.49 -2.38 -10.45
C LEU A 174 -18.77 -1.11 -9.99
N PHE A 175 -17.75 -1.27 -9.15
CA PHE A 175 -16.89 -0.22 -8.65
C PHE A 175 -15.47 -0.35 -9.19
N PHE A 176 -14.88 0.77 -9.57
CA PHE A 176 -13.47 0.88 -9.94
C PHE A 176 -12.85 2.18 -9.43
N VAL A 177 -11.65 2.10 -8.87
CA VAL A 177 -10.81 3.27 -8.62
C VAL A 177 -9.36 2.98 -8.96
N GLY A 178 -8.74 3.86 -9.73
CA GLY A 178 -7.37 3.74 -10.15
C GLY A 178 -6.75 5.07 -10.53
N MET A 179 -5.44 5.04 -10.81
CA MET A 179 -4.69 6.17 -11.33
C MET A 179 -4.40 5.95 -12.82
N HIS A 180 -4.61 6.99 -13.61
CA HIS A 180 -4.16 7.03 -15.00
C HIS A 180 -2.64 6.84 -15.11
N LYS A 181 -2.20 6.12 -16.11
CA LYS A 181 -0.78 5.88 -16.40
C LYS A 181 -0.42 6.50 -17.75
N ASP A 182 0.52 7.46 -17.73
CA ASP A 182 0.88 8.32 -18.87
C ASP A 182 1.59 7.63 -20.03
N LYS A 183 1.94 6.35 -19.98
CA LYS A 183 2.79 5.73 -21.01
C LYS A 183 2.28 4.37 -21.45
N GLY A 184 1.61 4.39 -22.63
CA GLY A 184 1.57 3.23 -23.55
C GLY A 184 0.83 1.99 -23.07
N GLU A 185 0.22 1.99 -21.90
CA GLU A 185 -0.57 0.87 -21.42
C GLU A 185 -1.99 0.98 -21.96
N GLN A 186 -2.43 -0.05 -22.66
CA GLN A 186 -3.82 -0.18 -23.10
C GLN A 186 -4.81 -0.33 -21.93
N ARG A 187 -4.30 -0.33 -20.69
CA ARG A 187 -5.08 -0.54 -19.47
C ARG A 187 -6.27 0.42 -19.35
N ASP A 188 -6.05 1.71 -19.59
CA ASP A 188 -7.11 2.70 -19.46
C ASP A 188 -8.18 2.52 -20.55
N GLN A 189 -7.76 2.11 -21.77
CA GLN A 189 -8.71 1.80 -22.85
C GLN A 189 -9.56 0.58 -22.51
N VAL A 190 -8.99 -0.46 -21.90
CA VAL A 190 -9.73 -1.63 -21.40
C VAL A 190 -10.74 -1.20 -20.31
N ILE A 191 -10.32 -0.34 -19.37
CA ILE A 191 -11.22 0.20 -18.32
C ILE A 191 -12.38 0.98 -18.96
N TYR A 192 -12.10 1.83 -19.96
CA TYR A 192 -13.13 2.59 -20.67
C TYR A 192 -14.09 1.68 -21.41
N GLU A 193 -13.59 0.62 -22.03
CA GLU A 193 -14.43 -0.34 -22.74
C GLU A 193 -15.34 -1.11 -21.76
N ILE A 194 -14.80 -1.60 -20.64
CA ILE A 194 -15.62 -2.25 -19.59
C ILE A 194 -16.72 -1.30 -19.12
N TYR A 195 -16.35 -0.04 -18.84
CA TYR A 195 -17.33 0.96 -18.41
C TYR A 195 -18.45 1.14 -19.43
N ARG A 196 -18.13 1.33 -20.75
CA ARG A 196 -19.13 1.51 -21.80
C ARG A 196 -20.08 0.31 -21.89
N ARG A 197 -19.54 -0.90 -21.94
CA ARG A 197 -20.32 -2.13 -22.01
C ARG A 197 -21.27 -2.28 -20.82
N CYS A 198 -20.79 -2.01 -19.61
CA CYS A 198 -21.63 -2.01 -18.42
C CYS A 198 -22.77 -0.99 -18.53
N ARG A 199 -22.47 0.22 -19.00
CA ARG A 199 -23.48 1.28 -19.18
C ARG A 199 -24.50 0.96 -20.25
N GLU A 200 -24.10 0.38 -21.37
CA GLU A 200 -25.01 -0.09 -22.44
C GLU A 200 -26.00 -1.14 -21.92
N GLN A 201 -25.54 -2.01 -21.02
CA GLN A 201 -26.38 -3.00 -20.35
C GLN A 201 -27.07 -2.46 -19.07
N LYS A 202 -27.05 -1.13 -18.87
CA LYS A 202 -27.72 -0.42 -17.76
C LYS A 202 -27.22 -0.84 -16.35
N LEU A 203 -25.97 -1.28 -16.21
CA LEU A 203 -25.37 -1.45 -14.91
C LEU A 203 -25.06 -0.08 -14.28
N ARG A 204 -25.22 -0.02 -12.96
CA ARG A 204 -24.83 1.14 -12.16
C ARG A 204 -23.32 1.08 -11.90
N CYS A 205 -22.56 1.89 -12.62
CA CYS A 205 -21.11 1.93 -12.54
C CYS A 205 -20.63 3.12 -11.71
N ASP A 206 -19.74 2.88 -10.75
CA ASP A 206 -19.02 3.90 -10.00
C ASP A 206 -17.52 3.82 -10.30
N PHE A 207 -17.09 4.51 -11.35
CA PHE A 207 -15.71 4.46 -11.81
C PHE A 207 -14.99 5.77 -11.57
N THR A 208 -13.82 5.69 -10.95
CA THR A 208 -12.91 6.81 -10.74
C THR A 208 -11.53 6.48 -11.31
N LEU A 209 -11.09 7.26 -12.30
CA LEU A 209 -9.75 7.22 -12.86
C LEU A 209 -9.08 8.59 -12.68
N PHE A 210 -8.39 8.80 -11.57
CA PHE A 210 -7.79 10.10 -11.27
C PHE A 210 -6.51 10.35 -12.08
N ARG A 211 -6.25 11.62 -12.42
CA ARG A 211 -5.22 12.08 -13.38
C ARG A 211 -5.46 11.60 -14.81
N GLY A 212 -6.62 11.05 -15.12
CA GLY A 212 -7.02 10.77 -16.50
C GLY A 212 -7.16 12.05 -17.31
N ASN A 213 -6.97 11.94 -18.63
CA ASN A 213 -7.29 13.04 -19.54
C ASN A 213 -8.82 13.18 -19.61
N PRO A 214 -9.40 14.32 -19.15
CA PRO A 214 -10.84 14.48 -19.17
C PRO A 214 -11.48 14.38 -20.57
N GLY A 215 -10.72 14.66 -21.64
CA GLY A 215 -11.18 14.55 -23.01
C GLY A 215 -11.28 13.11 -23.54
N GLU A 216 -10.67 12.15 -22.86
CA GLU A 216 -10.66 10.73 -23.26
C GLU A 216 -11.57 9.87 -22.38
N MET A 217 -11.89 10.33 -21.17
CA MET A 217 -12.73 9.59 -20.23
C MET A 217 -14.18 9.54 -20.71
N PRO A 218 -14.84 8.37 -20.66
CA PRO A 218 -16.27 8.26 -20.90
C PRO A 218 -17.09 9.16 -19.95
N GLU A 219 -18.20 9.67 -20.47
CA GLU A 219 -19.13 10.47 -19.67
C GLU A 219 -19.64 9.67 -18.45
N GLY A 220 -19.66 10.31 -17.29
CA GLY A 220 -20.08 9.70 -16.01
C GLY A 220 -18.95 9.05 -15.20
N MET A 221 -17.75 8.95 -15.74
CA MET A 221 -16.56 8.60 -14.93
C MET A 221 -16.02 9.82 -14.17
N HIS A 222 -15.40 9.57 -13.03
CA HIS A 222 -14.85 10.60 -12.17
C HIS A 222 -13.32 10.69 -12.28
N GLY A 223 -12.79 11.93 -12.41
CA GLY A 223 -11.33 12.18 -12.52
C GLY A 223 -10.66 12.63 -11.21
N ARG A 224 -11.43 12.86 -10.14
CA ARG A 224 -10.90 13.37 -8.88
C ARG A 224 -10.40 12.25 -7.98
N ARG A 225 -9.22 12.45 -7.35
CA ARG A 225 -8.71 11.56 -6.30
C ARG A 225 -9.67 11.50 -5.12
N LEU A 226 -9.99 10.30 -4.68
CA LEU A 226 -10.79 10.04 -3.50
C LEU A 226 -9.90 9.85 -2.26
N PRO A 227 -10.30 10.34 -1.08
CA PRO A 227 -9.75 9.88 0.19
C PRO A 227 -9.99 8.38 0.36
N TYR A 228 -9.08 7.66 1.02
CA TYR A 228 -9.21 6.20 1.12
C TYR A 228 -10.47 5.76 1.87
N ALA A 229 -10.85 6.44 2.94
CA ALA A 229 -12.12 6.17 3.63
C ALA A 229 -13.34 6.25 2.72
N GLU A 230 -13.33 7.18 1.73
CA GLU A 230 -14.40 7.28 0.74
C GLU A 230 -14.33 6.11 -0.27
N VAL A 231 -13.14 5.66 -0.64
CA VAL A 231 -12.96 4.45 -1.47
C VAL A 231 -13.60 3.24 -0.78
N LEU A 232 -13.29 3.02 0.50
CA LEU A 232 -13.83 1.91 1.29
C LEU A 232 -15.36 1.98 1.39
N ARG A 233 -15.92 3.17 1.57
CA ARG A 233 -17.38 3.38 1.60
C ARG A 233 -18.02 2.98 0.28
N ARG A 234 -17.45 3.38 -0.85
CA ARG A 234 -17.95 3.01 -2.19
C ARG A 234 -17.76 1.54 -2.51
N VAL A 235 -16.68 0.93 -2.08
CA VAL A 235 -16.50 -0.53 -2.14
C VAL A 235 -17.66 -1.23 -1.44
N ARG A 236 -17.98 -0.83 -0.21
CA ARG A 236 -19.11 -1.41 0.54
C ARG A 236 -20.47 -1.17 -0.10
N GLN A 237 -20.61 -0.12 -0.88
CA GLN A 237 -21.82 0.23 -1.62
C GLN A 237 -21.87 -0.40 -3.02
N SER A 238 -20.97 -1.33 -3.35
CA SER A 238 -20.96 -2.01 -4.65
C SER A 238 -21.21 -3.51 -4.52
N ASN A 239 -21.75 -4.14 -5.57
CA ASN A 239 -21.85 -5.60 -5.67
C ASN A 239 -20.50 -6.24 -6.01
N CYS A 240 -19.76 -5.61 -6.93
CA CYS A 240 -18.53 -6.15 -7.48
C CYS A 240 -17.45 -5.06 -7.56
N ILE A 241 -16.20 -5.44 -7.31
CA ILE A 241 -15.02 -4.61 -7.46
C ILE A 241 -14.28 -5.02 -8.72
N LEU A 242 -13.88 -4.05 -9.54
CA LEU A 242 -12.98 -4.29 -10.67
C LEU A 242 -11.52 -4.09 -10.21
N GLU A 243 -10.72 -5.14 -10.32
CA GLU A 243 -9.27 -5.09 -10.21
C GLU A 243 -8.64 -5.10 -11.59
N MET A 244 -7.77 -4.12 -11.85
CA MET A 244 -6.97 -4.04 -13.07
C MET A 244 -5.49 -3.97 -12.68
N VAL A 245 -4.81 -5.12 -12.66
CA VAL A 245 -3.36 -5.16 -12.47
C VAL A 245 -2.64 -4.73 -13.75
N GLN A 246 -1.44 -4.17 -13.59
CA GLN A 246 -0.61 -3.76 -14.72
C GLN A 246 0.02 -4.97 -15.39
N SER A 247 0.37 -4.84 -16.67
CA SER A 247 1.13 -5.86 -17.38
C SER A 247 2.43 -6.18 -16.62
N GLY A 248 2.68 -7.46 -16.38
CA GLY A 248 3.83 -7.94 -15.61
C GLY A 248 3.66 -7.91 -14.08
N GLN A 249 2.55 -7.43 -13.56
CA GLN A 249 2.19 -7.64 -12.15
C GLN A 249 1.53 -9.00 -11.98
N THR A 250 2.16 -9.85 -11.19
CA THR A 250 1.67 -11.22 -10.91
C THR A 250 0.94 -11.33 -9.58
N ARG A 251 1.03 -10.31 -8.73
CA ARG A 251 0.47 -10.30 -7.38
C ARG A 251 -0.87 -9.59 -7.32
N GLN A 252 -1.60 -9.89 -6.25
CA GLN A 252 -2.86 -9.25 -5.91
C GLN A 252 -2.67 -7.75 -5.62
N SER A 253 -3.68 -6.96 -5.95
CA SER A 253 -3.76 -5.57 -5.49
C SER A 253 -4.57 -5.46 -4.19
N ILE A 254 -4.63 -4.24 -3.64
CA ILE A 254 -5.49 -3.95 -2.48
C ILE A 254 -6.97 -4.31 -2.73
N ARG A 255 -7.40 -4.38 -3.99
CA ARG A 255 -8.79 -4.72 -4.37
C ARG A 255 -9.18 -6.14 -3.96
N TYR A 256 -8.22 -7.09 -4.02
CA TYR A 256 -8.44 -8.44 -3.52
C TYR A 256 -8.77 -8.42 -2.01
N PHE A 257 -7.97 -7.72 -1.21
CA PHE A 257 -8.18 -7.64 0.22
C PHE A 257 -9.51 -6.94 0.56
N GLU A 258 -9.82 -5.86 -0.14
CA GLU A 258 -11.10 -5.16 0.01
C GLU A 258 -12.29 -6.05 -0.37
N ALA A 259 -12.17 -6.84 -1.42
CA ALA A 259 -13.22 -7.78 -1.83
C ALA A 259 -13.50 -8.81 -0.73
N VAL A 260 -12.44 -9.44 -0.21
CA VAL A 260 -12.56 -10.47 0.83
C VAL A 260 -13.08 -9.88 2.14
N THR A 261 -12.48 -8.78 2.61
CA THR A 261 -12.81 -8.21 3.93
C THR A 261 -14.17 -7.54 3.99
N MET A 262 -14.73 -7.15 2.83
CA MET A 262 -16.02 -6.46 2.75
C MET A 262 -17.12 -7.29 2.11
N ASP A 263 -16.86 -8.58 1.88
CA ASP A 263 -17.80 -9.48 1.23
C ASP A 263 -18.33 -8.91 -0.10
N ARG A 264 -17.40 -8.64 -1.04
CA ARG A 264 -17.71 -8.15 -2.38
C ARG A 264 -17.13 -9.07 -3.43
N LYS A 265 -17.86 -9.22 -4.53
CA LYS A 265 -17.32 -9.96 -5.68
C LYS A 265 -16.12 -9.25 -6.27
N LEU A 266 -15.19 -10.02 -6.81
CA LEU A 266 -13.99 -9.50 -7.47
C LEU A 266 -13.98 -9.91 -8.95
N LEU A 267 -13.94 -8.91 -9.83
CA LEU A 267 -13.67 -9.09 -11.25
C LEU A 267 -12.23 -8.66 -11.51
N THR A 268 -11.37 -9.55 -11.99
CA THR A 268 -9.93 -9.27 -12.10
C THR A 268 -9.33 -9.76 -13.41
N ASN A 269 -8.32 -9.07 -13.91
CA ASN A 269 -7.46 -9.53 -15.00
C ASN A 269 -6.21 -10.28 -14.48
N ASN A 270 -6.12 -10.58 -13.19
CA ASN A 270 -5.00 -11.29 -12.56
C ASN A 270 -5.32 -12.80 -12.42
N PRO A 271 -4.75 -13.69 -13.25
CA PRO A 271 -5.02 -15.13 -13.14
C PRO A 271 -4.49 -15.75 -11.84
N ASN A 272 -3.48 -15.12 -11.20
CA ASN A 272 -2.85 -15.65 -9.98
C ASN A 272 -3.75 -15.52 -8.74
N VAL A 273 -4.89 -14.84 -8.85
CA VAL A 273 -5.88 -14.83 -7.77
C VAL A 273 -6.33 -16.24 -7.39
N ARG A 274 -6.23 -17.21 -8.31
CA ARG A 274 -6.55 -18.63 -8.07
C ARG A 274 -5.70 -19.29 -6.99
N GLU A 275 -4.52 -18.77 -6.74
CA GLU A 275 -3.57 -19.27 -5.73
C GLU A 275 -3.78 -18.65 -4.34
N LEU A 276 -4.69 -17.68 -4.24
CA LEU A 276 -4.92 -16.96 -2.99
C LEU A 276 -5.95 -17.68 -2.09
N PRO A 277 -5.82 -17.54 -0.75
CA PRO A 277 -6.59 -18.33 0.21
C PRO A 277 -8.11 -18.27 0.07
N TYR A 278 -8.64 -17.14 -0.35
CA TYR A 278 -10.10 -16.90 -0.44
C TYR A 278 -10.63 -17.01 -1.88
N TYR A 279 -9.82 -17.57 -2.80
CA TYR A 279 -10.32 -17.75 -4.16
C TYR A 279 -11.51 -18.70 -4.21
N ASP A 280 -12.58 -18.20 -4.78
CA ASP A 280 -13.82 -18.94 -5.03
C ASP A 280 -14.36 -18.48 -6.40
N PRO A 281 -14.50 -19.37 -7.41
CA PRO A 281 -14.93 -19.00 -8.75
C PRO A 281 -16.36 -18.44 -8.81
N GLU A 282 -17.18 -18.68 -7.79
CA GLU A 282 -18.50 -18.06 -7.67
C GLU A 282 -18.42 -16.61 -7.19
N LYS A 283 -17.35 -16.24 -6.47
CA LYS A 283 -17.13 -14.91 -5.87
C LYS A 283 -16.09 -14.08 -6.60
N MET A 284 -15.16 -14.74 -7.34
CA MET A 284 -14.07 -14.09 -8.07
C MET A 284 -14.03 -14.59 -9.52
N LYS A 285 -14.23 -13.69 -10.48
CA LYS A 285 -14.11 -14.01 -11.90
C LYS A 285 -12.90 -13.35 -12.53
N ILE A 286 -12.20 -14.13 -13.37
CA ILE A 286 -11.02 -13.70 -14.12
C ILE A 286 -11.44 -13.47 -15.55
N PHE A 287 -10.97 -12.38 -16.15
CA PHE A 287 -11.18 -12.06 -17.56
C PHE A 287 -9.86 -11.73 -18.25
N SER A 288 -9.75 -12.03 -19.53
CA SER A 288 -8.62 -11.67 -20.37
C SER A 288 -9.00 -10.53 -21.32
N SER A 289 -10.28 -10.41 -21.66
CA SER A 289 -10.81 -9.33 -22.49
C SER A 289 -12.15 -8.82 -21.97
N PRO A 290 -12.52 -7.56 -22.26
CA PRO A 290 -13.82 -7.01 -21.85
C PRO A 290 -15.03 -7.82 -22.32
N GLU A 291 -14.91 -8.52 -23.46
CA GLU A 291 -15.98 -9.32 -24.09
C GLU A 291 -16.33 -10.56 -23.26
N GLU A 292 -15.36 -11.11 -22.50
CA GLU A 292 -15.55 -12.30 -21.68
C GLU A 292 -16.30 -12.04 -20.37
N ILE A 293 -16.49 -10.76 -20.02
CA ILE A 293 -17.08 -10.36 -18.74
C ILE A 293 -18.56 -10.70 -18.71
N ASP A 294 -18.94 -11.49 -17.73
CA ASP A 294 -20.33 -11.85 -17.42
C ASP A 294 -21.00 -10.70 -16.64
N LEU A 295 -21.78 -9.90 -17.35
CA LEU A 295 -22.41 -8.71 -16.79
C LEU A 295 -23.59 -9.04 -15.87
N GLU A 296 -24.27 -10.17 -16.09
CA GLU A 296 -25.35 -10.61 -15.19
C GLU A 296 -24.79 -11.06 -13.85
N TRP A 297 -23.69 -11.80 -13.85
CA TRP A 297 -22.99 -12.14 -12.60
C TRP A 297 -22.58 -10.89 -11.80
N ILE A 298 -22.14 -9.80 -12.45
CA ILE A 298 -21.83 -8.55 -11.74
C ILE A 298 -23.06 -7.98 -11.03
N ARG A 299 -24.22 -8.06 -11.68
CA ARG A 299 -25.47 -7.49 -11.18
C ARG A 299 -26.02 -8.26 -9.99
N GLU A 300 -25.89 -9.57 -9.99
CA GLU A 300 -26.38 -10.42 -8.92
C GLU A 300 -25.65 -10.13 -7.60
N PRO A 301 -26.36 -10.01 -6.46
CA PRO A 301 -25.70 -9.92 -5.17
C PRO A 301 -24.95 -11.22 -4.85
N MET A 302 -23.90 -11.12 -4.04
CA MET A 302 -23.19 -12.28 -3.53
C MET A 302 -24.08 -13.00 -2.50
N ALA A 303 -24.23 -14.33 -2.65
CA ALA A 303 -25.14 -15.11 -1.80
C ALA A 303 -24.56 -15.34 -0.40
N GLU A 304 -23.25 -15.56 -0.31
CA GLU A 304 -22.54 -15.84 0.95
C GLU A 304 -21.19 -15.15 0.97
N GLY A 305 -20.79 -14.59 2.13
CA GLY A 305 -19.51 -13.91 2.31
C GLY A 305 -18.29 -14.85 2.31
N TYR A 306 -17.10 -14.28 2.48
CA TYR A 306 -15.83 -15.04 2.53
C TYR A 306 -15.51 -15.60 3.91
N HIS A 307 -16.28 -15.23 4.94
CA HIS A 307 -16.01 -15.61 6.34
C HIS A 307 -14.63 -15.19 6.85
N TYR A 308 -14.16 -14.02 6.41
CA TYR A 308 -12.88 -13.45 6.80
C TYR A 308 -12.78 -13.26 8.33
N GLN A 309 -11.65 -13.71 8.94
CA GLN A 309 -11.44 -13.72 10.39
C GLN A 309 -10.30 -12.79 10.86
N GLY A 310 -9.79 -11.90 10.00
CA GLY A 310 -8.75 -10.94 10.39
C GLY A 310 -7.32 -11.30 9.95
N GLU A 311 -7.14 -12.32 9.11
CA GLU A 311 -5.82 -12.86 8.73
C GLU A 311 -4.97 -11.88 7.93
N PHE A 312 -5.55 -10.81 7.42
CA PHE A 312 -4.82 -9.78 6.66
C PHE A 312 -4.39 -8.59 7.51
N SER A 313 -4.66 -8.60 8.81
CA SER A 313 -4.36 -7.46 9.68
C SER A 313 -2.86 -7.16 9.74
N TYR A 314 -2.52 -5.89 9.63
CA TYR A 314 -1.15 -5.40 9.85
C TYR A 314 -0.64 -5.63 11.27
N ALA A 315 -1.51 -5.84 12.26
CA ALA A 315 -1.10 -6.20 13.61
C ALA A 315 -0.25 -7.49 13.64
N LEU A 316 -0.49 -8.41 12.69
CA LEU A 316 0.26 -9.66 12.55
C LEU A 316 1.71 -9.49 12.05
N ILE A 317 2.07 -8.30 11.55
CA ILE A 317 3.44 -8.03 11.13
C ILE A 317 4.41 -8.14 12.31
N SER A 318 4.02 -7.63 13.48
CA SER A 318 4.84 -7.73 14.69
C SER A 318 5.20 -9.17 15.01
N GLU A 319 4.24 -10.09 14.93
CA GLU A 319 4.45 -11.53 15.13
C GLU A 319 5.31 -12.15 14.01
N THR A 320 5.14 -11.69 12.78
CA THR A 320 5.96 -12.15 11.64
C THR A 320 7.41 -11.74 11.84
N ILE A 321 7.69 -10.53 12.31
CA ILE A 321 9.04 -10.10 12.65
C ILE A 321 9.61 -10.96 13.77
N ASP A 322 8.83 -11.28 14.82
CA ASP A 322 9.26 -12.13 15.95
C ASP A 322 9.72 -13.53 15.52
N ARG A 323 9.10 -14.07 14.49
CA ARG A 323 9.43 -15.40 13.98
C ARG A 323 10.74 -15.46 13.19
N HIS A 324 11.24 -14.31 12.75
CA HIS A 324 12.38 -14.23 11.84
C HIS A 324 13.59 -13.45 12.40
N LEU A 325 13.45 -12.70 13.49
CA LEU A 325 14.56 -12.11 14.26
C LEU A 325 15.08 -13.06 15.32
#